data_a0fd7b564ca02258bae1dc05c61113bf
#
_entry.id   a0fd7b564ca02258bae1dc05c61113bf
#
_cell.length_a   1.000
_cell.length_b   1.000
_cell.length_c   1.000
_cell.angle_alpha   90.00
_cell.angle_beta   90.00
_cell.angle_gamma   90.00
#
_symmetry.space_group_name_H-M   'P 1'
#
loop_
_entity.id
_entity.type
_entity.pdbx_description
1 polymer ?
#
loop_
_entity_poly.entity_id
_entity_poly.type
_entity_poly.pdbx_seq_one_letter_code
_entity_poly.pdbx_strand_id
1 'polypeptide(L)'
;NLQQSGSGIASAHDRLSFKHQISSADLEGGRAAQALFVESIDDHLVMYQFESKHDHGIKFKADFDGYKINKKIELIENQLLITYTSKSRVEGYLKTEFNLAMPSCDGVGGKYIRDDLVLGGFGQELELMDFTSIFLEDSTLKGRLLLSVSNESRLSSKPFYSVSQSEGGFEKIMQAIKLVLVWPCIPERLTISLTVVELGGVVEVYS
;
A
#
# COMPACT_ATOMS: atom_id res chain seq x y z
N ASN A 1 -21.31 0.72 -21.78
CA ASN A 1 -22.11 1.61 -22.64
C ASN A 1 -23.58 1.50 -22.26
N LEU A 2 -24.03 2.35 -21.33
CA LEU A 2 -25.46 2.59 -21.11
C LEU A 2 -25.85 3.76 -22.01
N GLN A 3 -26.37 3.45 -23.19
CA GLN A 3 -27.00 4.42 -24.06
C GLN A 3 -28.41 4.72 -23.54
N GLN A 4 -28.67 5.97 -23.21
CA GLN A 4 -30.01 6.48 -22.96
C GLN A 4 -30.74 6.67 -24.31
N SER A 5 -31.82 5.95 -24.53
CA SER A 5 -32.83 6.26 -25.52
C SER A 5 -34.16 6.46 -24.82
N GLY A 6 -34.67 7.68 -24.76
CA GLY A 6 -36.01 7.95 -24.26
C GLY A 6 -36.30 9.45 -24.22
N SER A 7 -37.16 9.94 -25.13
CA SER A 7 -37.74 11.29 -25.13
C SER A 7 -38.87 11.36 -24.11
N GLY A 8 -38.57 11.47 -22.84
CA GLY A 8 -39.48 11.79 -21.76
C GLY A 8 -38.94 12.94 -20.93
N ILE A 9 -39.82 13.70 -20.27
CA ILE A 9 -39.41 14.74 -19.33
C ILE A 9 -38.68 14.01 -18.18
N ALA A 10 -37.34 13.98 -18.26
CA ALA A 10 -36.51 13.36 -17.24
C ALA A 10 -36.66 14.15 -15.94
N SER A 11 -37.01 13.46 -14.86
CA SER A 11 -37.00 14.08 -13.53
C SER A 11 -35.57 14.49 -13.16
N ALA A 12 -35.41 15.37 -12.18
CA ALA A 12 -34.07 15.80 -11.73
C ALA A 12 -33.19 14.61 -11.28
N HIS A 13 -33.83 13.47 -10.93
CA HIS A 13 -33.16 12.21 -10.55
C HIS A 13 -32.66 11.39 -11.74
N ASP A 14 -33.10 11.66 -12.98
CA ASP A 14 -32.70 10.88 -14.16
C ASP A 14 -31.45 11.43 -14.86
N ARG A 15 -30.88 12.54 -14.37
CA ARG A 15 -29.65 13.12 -14.88
C ARG A 15 -28.46 12.71 -14.03
N LEU A 16 -28.02 11.45 -14.16
CA LEU A 16 -26.74 11.03 -13.61
C LEU A 16 -25.61 11.68 -14.43
N SER A 17 -24.96 12.69 -13.87
CA SER A 17 -23.74 13.26 -14.45
C SER A 17 -22.53 12.61 -13.77
N PHE A 18 -21.57 12.16 -14.58
CA PHE A 18 -20.28 11.70 -14.08
C PHE A 18 -19.27 12.83 -14.18
N LYS A 19 -18.76 13.33 -13.06
CA LYS A 19 -17.68 14.31 -13.05
C LYS A 19 -16.35 13.69 -13.51
N HIS A 20 -16.20 12.37 -13.35
CA HIS A 20 -15.04 11.60 -13.75
C HIS A 20 -15.46 10.39 -14.57
N GLN A 21 -14.59 9.90 -15.45
CA GLN A 21 -14.79 8.61 -16.10
C GLN A 21 -14.62 7.50 -15.06
N ILE A 22 -15.70 6.76 -14.82
CA ILE A 22 -15.73 5.62 -13.92
C ILE A 22 -15.68 4.35 -14.75
N SER A 23 -14.67 3.52 -14.51
CA SER A 23 -14.52 2.20 -15.12
C SER A 23 -15.14 1.11 -14.25
N SER A 24 -15.37 -0.06 -14.81
CA SER A 24 -15.81 -1.24 -14.03
C SER A 24 -14.80 -1.59 -12.92
N ALA A 25 -13.51 -1.40 -13.15
CA ALA A 25 -12.46 -1.63 -12.16
C ALA A 25 -12.57 -0.69 -10.93
N ASP A 26 -13.10 0.52 -11.10
CA ASP A 26 -13.33 1.46 -9.99
C ASP A 26 -14.51 1.03 -9.09
N LEU A 27 -15.40 0.19 -9.60
CA LEU A 27 -16.56 -0.35 -8.89
C LEU A 27 -16.25 -1.69 -8.21
N GLU A 28 -15.20 -2.37 -8.65
CA GLU A 28 -14.69 -3.59 -8.03
C GLU A 28 -13.87 -3.29 -6.78
N GLY A 29 -14.50 -2.67 -5.79
CA GLY A 29 -13.91 -2.45 -4.47
C GLY A 29 -13.56 -3.79 -3.82
N GLY A 30 -12.36 -4.29 -4.07
CA GLY A 30 -11.89 -5.56 -3.52
C GLY A 30 -11.87 -5.49 -1.99
N ARG A 31 -12.49 -6.46 -1.31
CA ARG A 31 -12.45 -6.60 0.16
C ARG A 31 -11.02 -6.66 0.71
N ALA A 32 -10.05 -7.08 -0.11
CA ALA A 32 -8.63 -7.12 0.23
C ALA A 32 -7.95 -5.73 0.21
N ALA A 33 -8.55 -4.72 -0.43
CA ALA A 33 -7.95 -3.40 -0.61
C ALA A 33 -7.79 -2.59 0.69
N GLN A 34 -8.34 -3.07 1.80
CA GLN A 34 -8.34 -2.35 3.08
C GLN A 34 -7.42 -2.99 4.13
N ALA A 35 -6.78 -4.11 3.83
CA ALA A 35 -5.92 -4.78 4.78
C ALA A 35 -4.50 -4.20 4.76
N LEU A 36 -3.87 -4.18 5.93
CA LEU A 36 -2.49 -3.76 6.11
C LEU A 36 -1.60 -5.01 6.21
N PHE A 37 -0.60 -5.12 5.34
CA PHE A 37 0.33 -6.24 5.27
C PHE A 37 -0.34 -7.61 5.06
N VAL A 38 -0.89 -7.78 3.85
CA VAL A 38 -1.42 -9.06 3.38
C VAL A 38 -0.35 -9.73 2.55
N GLU A 39 0.02 -10.95 2.94
CA GLU A 39 1.05 -11.71 2.25
C GLU A 39 0.43 -12.85 1.44
N SER A 40 1.02 -13.07 0.26
CA SER A 40 0.81 -14.28 -0.54
C SER A 40 2.16 -14.83 -1.03
N ILE A 41 2.21 -16.12 -1.24
CA ILE A 41 3.33 -16.83 -1.87
C ILE A 41 2.78 -17.52 -3.10
N ASP A 42 3.33 -17.21 -4.29
CA ASP A 42 2.81 -17.71 -5.57
C ASP A 42 1.29 -17.54 -5.70
N ASP A 43 0.79 -16.33 -5.32
CA ASP A 43 -0.63 -15.95 -5.27
C ASP A 43 -1.51 -16.70 -4.26
N HIS A 44 -0.94 -17.61 -3.46
CA HIS A 44 -1.66 -18.27 -2.36
C HIS A 44 -1.53 -17.44 -1.09
N LEU A 45 -2.67 -17.06 -0.51
CA LEU A 45 -2.73 -16.23 0.69
C LEU A 45 -2.07 -16.94 1.89
N VAL A 46 -1.17 -16.25 2.58
CA VAL A 46 -0.56 -16.75 3.81
C VAL A 46 -1.49 -16.47 5.00
N MET A 47 -2.01 -17.53 5.59
CA MET A 47 -2.95 -17.43 6.72
C MET A 47 -2.20 -17.43 8.05
N TYR A 48 -2.07 -16.23 8.64
CA TYR A 48 -1.42 -16.07 9.93
C TYR A 48 -2.36 -16.31 11.11
N GLN A 49 -1.83 -16.95 12.13
CA GLN A 49 -2.46 -17.10 13.45
C GLN A 49 -1.73 -16.22 14.45
N PHE A 50 -2.48 -15.55 15.32
CA PHE A 50 -1.91 -14.82 16.44
C PHE A 50 -1.11 -15.77 17.34
N GLU A 51 0.09 -15.35 17.75
CA GLU A 51 0.95 -16.12 18.64
C GLU A 51 1.09 -15.46 20.01
N SER A 52 1.52 -14.19 20.05
CA SER A 52 1.76 -13.48 21.30
C SER A 52 1.78 -11.97 21.10
N LYS A 53 1.59 -11.24 22.23
CA LYS A 53 1.75 -9.79 22.32
C LYS A 53 2.95 -9.47 23.22
N HIS A 54 3.69 -8.43 22.85
CA HIS A 54 4.81 -7.85 23.61
C HIS A 54 4.57 -6.35 23.80
N ASP A 55 5.37 -5.68 24.62
CA ASP A 55 5.20 -4.27 24.99
C ASP A 55 5.11 -3.34 23.77
N HIS A 56 5.88 -3.61 22.73
CA HIS A 56 5.95 -2.78 21.51
C HIS A 56 5.48 -3.50 20.25
N GLY A 57 4.88 -4.68 20.36
CA GLY A 57 4.54 -5.43 19.17
C GLY A 57 3.72 -6.69 19.36
N ILE A 58 3.41 -7.30 18.23
CA ILE A 58 2.64 -8.54 18.14
C ILE A 58 3.36 -9.54 17.24
N LYS A 59 3.20 -10.81 17.55
CA LYS A 59 3.72 -11.92 16.76
C LYS A 59 2.60 -12.77 16.21
N PHE A 60 2.81 -13.21 14.99
CA PHE A 60 1.99 -14.16 14.27
C PHE A 60 2.84 -15.30 13.74
N LYS A 61 2.21 -16.43 13.50
CA LYS A 61 2.81 -17.60 12.86
C LYS A 61 1.92 -18.11 11.74
N ALA A 62 2.53 -18.66 10.72
CA ALA A 62 1.85 -19.39 9.66
C ALA A 62 2.58 -20.70 9.38
N ASP A 63 1.85 -21.69 8.91
CA ASP A 63 2.40 -22.88 8.25
C ASP A 63 1.99 -22.79 6.77
N PHE A 64 2.96 -22.76 5.90
CA PHE A 64 2.76 -22.68 4.46
C PHE A 64 3.58 -23.78 3.80
N ASP A 65 2.92 -24.80 3.28
CA ASP A 65 3.53 -25.96 2.64
C ASP A 65 4.65 -26.62 3.49
N GLY A 66 4.43 -26.68 4.81
CA GLY A 66 5.40 -27.24 5.77
C GLY A 66 6.49 -26.26 6.22
N TYR A 67 6.55 -25.04 5.64
CA TYR A 67 7.42 -23.98 6.11
C TYR A 67 6.76 -23.19 7.23
N LYS A 68 7.46 -23.05 8.36
CA LYS A 68 6.99 -22.21 9.48
C LYS A 68 7.50 -20.80 9.29
N ILE A 69 6.57 -19.87 9.07
CA ILE A 69 6.84 -18.46 8.87
C ILE A 69 6.34 -17.71 10.10
N ASN A 70 7.21 -16.94 10.73
CA ASN A 70 6.83 -16.01 11.79
C ASN A 70 6.80 -14.60 11.23
N LYS A 71 5.78 -13.83 11.63
CA LYS A 71 5.64 -12.40 11.33
C LYS A 71 5.57 -11.64 12.65
N LYS A 72 6.48 -10.70 12.85
CA LYS A 72 6.50 -9.80 13.99
C LYS A 72 6.23 -8.38 13.51
N ILE A 73 5.32 -7.68 14.15
CA ILE A 73 5.02 -6.27 13.88
C ILE A 73 5.33 -5.50 15.15
N GLU A 74 6.18 -4.49 15.06
CA GLU A 74 6.64 -3.67 16.19
C GLU A 74 6.48 -2.19 15.86
N LEU A 75 6.04 -1.42 16.84
CA LEU A 75 6.05 0.03 16.81
C LEU A 75 7.09 0.51 17.81
N ILE A 76 8.20 1.06 17.31
CA ILE A 76 9.33 1.53 18.10
C ILE A 76 9.54 3.00 17.74
N GLU A 77 9.28 3.89 18.70
CA GLU A 77 9.37 5.35 18.49
C GLU A 77 8.58 5.80 17.25
N ASN A 78 9.26 6.25 16.20
CA ASN A 78 8.67 6.74 14.95
C ASN A 78 8.69 5.70 13.81
N GLN A 79 8.99 4.43 14.14
CA GLN A 79 9.15 3.35 13.16
C GLN A 79 8.16 2.21 13.39
N LEU A 80 7.46 1.82 12.34
CA LEU A 80 6.75 0.55 12.25
C LEU A 80 7.64 -0.46 11.55
N LEU A 81 8.02 -1.52 12.26
CA LEU A 81 8.91 -2.58 11.76
C LEU A 81 8.15 -3.89 11.62
N ILE A 82 8.18 -4.47 10.43
CA ILE A 82 7.62 -5.78 10.14
C ILE A 82 8.78 -6.73 9.83
N THR A 83 8.91 -7.80 10.63
CA THR A 83 9.95 -8.80 10.47
C THR A 83 9.34 -10.16 10.16
N TYR A 84 9.76 -10.76 9.07
CA TYR A 84 9.46 -12.14 8.72
C TYR A 84 10.69 -13.00 9.02
N THR A 85 10.47 -14.18 9.64
CA THR A 85 11.54 -15.14 9.87
C THR A 85 11.07 -16.55 9.55
N SER A 86 11.96 -17.34 8.95
CA SER A 86 11.78 -18.77 8.71
C SER A 86 13.07 -19.51 9.09
N LYS A 87 12.97 -20.81 9.36
CA LYS A 87 14.16 -21.64 9.65
C LYS A 87 15.06 -21.89 8.44
N SER A 88 14.48 -21.77 7.27
CA SER A 88 15.16 -21.93 5.98
C SER A 88 14.54 -20.97 4.97
N ARG A 89 15.25 -20.72 3.90
CA ARG A 89 14.70 -20.01 2.75
C ARG A 89 13.44 -20.72 2.26
N VAL A 90 12.37 -19.97 2.04
CA VAL A 90 11.13 -20.47 1.45
C VAL A 90 11.12 -20.10 -0.02
N GLU A 91 11.01 -21.07 -0.89
CA GLU A 91 10.91 -20.84 -2.33
C GLU A 91 9.52 -20.31 -2.69
N GLY A 92 9.43 -19.59 -3.80
CA GLY A 92 8.22 -18.95 -4.27
C GLY A 92 8.23 -17.43 -4.12
N TYR A 93 7.47 -16.76 -4.95
CA TYR A 93 7.38 -15.30 -4.95
C TYR A 93 6.56 -14.82 -3.75
N LEU A 94 7.25 -14.22 -2.77
CA LEU A 94 6.57 -13.52 -1.69
C LEU A 94 6.07 -12.17 -2.18
N LYS A 95 4.79 -11.93 -2.02
CA LYS A 95 4.13 -10.66 -2.28
C LYS A 95 3.54 -10.12 -0.98
N THR A 96 3.86 -8.90 -0.63
CA THR A 96 3.28 -8.18 0.51
C THR A 96 2.55 -6.95 0.01
N GLU A 97 1.25 -6.87 0.32
CA GLU A 97 0.40 -5.73 -0.03
C GLU A 97 0.03 -4.93 1.20
N PHE A 98 0.04 -3.60 1.07
CA PHE A 98 -0.46 -2.69 2.10
C PHE A 98 -0.91 -1.36 1.50
N ASN A 99 -1.84 -0.70 2.19
CA ASN A 99 -2.42 0.56 1.76
C ASN A 99 -2.09 1.66 2.76
N LEU A 100 -1.68 2.81 2.26
CA LEU A 100 -1.41 4.00 3.07
C LEU A 100 -2.38 5.11 2.66
N ALA A 101 -3.23 5.52 3.60
CA ALA A 101 -4.10 6.67 3.46
C ALA A 101 -3.29 7.95 3.73
N MET A 102 -2.70 8.51 2.68
CA MET A 102 -1.93 9.75 2.77
C MET A 102 -2.86 10.96 2.61
N PRO A 103 -2.74 12.02 3.43
CA PRO A 103 -3.60 13.20 3.34
C PRO A 103 -3.57 13.91 2.00
N SER A 104 -2.41 13.93 1.32
CA SER A 104 -2.24 14.55 0.00
C SER A 104 -2.47 13.57 -1.16
N CYS A 105 -3.34 12.57 -0.98
CA CYS A 105 -3.57 11.52 -1.99
C CYS A 105 -3.87 12.09 -3.38
N ASP A 106 -4.77 13.04 -3.49
CA ASP A 106 -5.32 13.52 -4.77
C ASP A 106 -4.74 14.88 -5.22
N GLY A 107 -3.69 15.33 -4.54
CA GLY A 107 -3.10 16.64 -4.80
C GLY A 107 -1.65 16.60 -5.26
N VAL A 108 -1.14 17.78 -5.59
CA VAL A 108 0.29 18.00 -5.94
C VAL A 108 1.24 17.87 -4.75
N GLY A 109 0.67 17.71 -3.54
CA GLY A 109 1.42 17.67 -2.28
C GLY A 109 2.05 16.33 -1.95
N GLY A 110 1.59 15.23 -2.57
CA GLY A 110 2.12 13.89 -2.35
C GLY A 110 3.13 13.51 -3.41
N LYS A 111 4.33 13.03 -3.00
CA LYS A 111 5.43 12.71 -3.92
C LYS A 111 6.19 11.46 -3.49
N TYR A 112 6.64 10.70 -4.47
CA TYR A 112 7.65 9.66 -4.33
C TYR A 112 9.03 10.25 -4.60
N ILE A 113 9.97 10.10 -3.65
CA ILE A 113 11.33 10.65 -3.75
C ILE A 113 12.35 9.54 -3.48
N ARG A 114 13.29 9.35 -4.40
CA ARG A 114 14.43 8.44 -4.25
C ARG A 114 15.70 9.16 -4.71
N ASP A 115 16.76 9.10 -3.91
CA ASP A 115 18.04 9.75 -4.21
C ASP A 115 17.88 11.24 -4.59
N ASP A 116 17.04 11.96 -3.82
CA ASP A 116 16.66 13.37 -4.03
C ASP A 116 15.92 13.67 -5.35
N LEU A 117 15.56 12.63 -6.11
CA LEU A 117 14.79 12.76 -7.33
C LEU A 117 13.30 12.49 -7.08
N VAL A 118 12.44 13.38 -7.56
CA VAL A 118 10.99 13.18 -7.57
C VAL A 118 10.64 12.21 -8.70
N LEU A 119 10.14 11.03 -8.34
CA LEU A 119 9.75 9.99 -9.30
C LEU A 119 8.31 10.16 -9.80
N GLY A 120 7.46 10.84 -9.05
CA GLY A 120 6.06 11.07 -9.40
C GLY A 120 5.22 11.49 -8.19
N GLY A 121 3.93 11.72 -8.43
CA GLY A 121 2.93 12.00 -7.40
C GLY A 121 2.17 10.75 -6.98
N PHE A 122 1.48 10.78 -5.83
CA PHE A 122 0.71 9.63 -5.31
C PHE A 122 -0.43 9.18 -6.23
N GLY A 123 -0.97 10.08 -7.07
CA GLY A 123 -1.98 9.75 -8.07
C GLY A 123 -1.45 9.02 -9.31
N GLN A 124 -0.15 8.75 -9.38
CA GLN A 124 0.50 8.07 -10.51
C GLN A 124 0.91 6.65 -10.12
N GLU A 125 0.91 5.74 -11.10
CA GLU A 125 1.49 4.42 -10.92
C GLU A 125 3.01 4.52 -10.92
N LEU A 126 3.67 3.77 -10.02
CA LEU A 126 5.12 3.69 -9.89
C LEU A 126 5.53 2.23 -9.89
N GLU A 127 6.61 1.91 -10.61
CA GLU A 127 7.28 0.61 -10.56
C GLU A 127 8.79 0.78 -10.41
N LEU A 128 9.37 0.06 -9.44
CA LEU A 128 10.81 -0.01 -9.19
C LEU A 128 11.23 -1.47 -9.13
N MET A 129 12.21 -1.86 -9.95
CA MET A 129 12.66 -3.25 -10.05
C MET A 129 13.72 -3.62 -9.01
N ASP A 130 14.48 -2.63 -8.54
CA ASP A 130 15.63 -2.72 -7.62
C ASP A 130 15.36 -1.90 -6.35
N PHE A 131 14.25 -2.18 -5.69
CA PHE A 131 13.78 -1.40 -4.58
C PHE A 131 14.46 -1.79 -3.27
N THR A 132 15.01 -0.81 -2.58
CA THR A 132 15.51 -0.92 -1.20
C THR A 132 14.89 0.14 -0.30
N SER A 133 14.68 1.37 -0.81
CA SER A 133 14.04 2.43 -0.03
C SER A 133 13.46 3.53 -0.92
N ILE A 134 12.46 4.25 -0.37
CA ILE A 134 11.84 5.43 -0.99
C ILE A 134 11.22 6.31 0.09
N PHE A 135 11.28 7.63 -0.10
CA PHE A 135 10.50 8.56 0.69
C PHE A 135 9.14 8.82 0.05
N LEU A 136 8.11 8.78 0.87
CA LEU A 136 6.78 9.27 0.57
C LEU A 136 6.63 10.63 1.27
N GLU A 137 6.79 11.71 0.53
CA GLU A 137 6.65 13.07 1.07
C GLU A 137 5.20 13.52 0.95
N ASP A 138 4.67 14.10 2.03
CA ASP A 138 3.32 14.65 2.07
C ASP A 138 3.35 16.07 2.62
N SER A 139 3.00 17.05 1.77
CA SER A 139 3.05 18.47 2.13
C SER A 139 2.02 18.85 3.19
N THR A 140 0.90 18.12 3.29
CA THR A 140 -0.13 18.35 4.31
C THR A 140 0.38 17.90 5.69
N LEU A 141 1.07 16.77 5.75
CA LEU A 141 1.73 16.29 6.97
C LEU A 141 3.00 17.08 7.31
N LYS A 142 3.55 17.84 6.37
CA LYS A 142 4.87 18.49 6.49
C LYS A 142 5.97 17.50 6.90
N GLY A 143 5.88 16.27 6.39
CA GLY A 143 6.75 15.17 6.78
C GLY A 143 6.96 14.18 5.64
N ARG A 144 7.86 13.24 5.87
CA ARG A 144 8.18 12.13 4.99
C ARG A 144 7.98 10.82 5.72
N LEU A 145 7.54 9.82 5.00
CA LEU A 145 7.56 8.44 5.42
C LEU A 145 8.65 7.71 4.63
N LEU A 146 9.67 7.20 5.29
CA LEU A 146 10.68 6.34 4.67
C LEU A 146 10.15 4.90 4.69
N LEU A 147 9.88 4.35 3.51
CA LEU A 147 9.67 2.93 3.31
C LEU A 147 11.01 2.30 2.95
N SER A 148 11.45 1.28 3.69
CA SER A 148 12.67 0.54 3.38
C SER A 148 12.52 -0.96 3.63
N VAL A 149 13.38 -1.75 2.98
CA VAL A 149 13.42 -3.21 3.09
C VAL A 149 14.86 -3.70 3.26
N SER A 150 15.05 -4.80 4.00
CA SER A 150 16.39 -5.38 4.23
C SER A 150 16.97 -6.11 3.02
N ASN A 151 16.11 -6.56 2.11
CA ASN A 151 16.49 -7.32 0.93
C ASN A 151 15.85 -6.65 -0.29
N GLU A 152 16.64 -6.47 -1.33
CA GLU A 152 16.15 -5.90 -2.58
C GLU A 152 14.88 -6.60 -3.08
N SER A 153 13.92 -5.80 -3.52
CA SER A 153 12.61 -6.24 -3.96
C SER A 153 12.16 -5.50 -5.21
N ARG A 154 11.06 -5.90 -5.77
CA ARG A 154 10.28 -5.09 -6.70
C ARG A 154 9.20 -4.35 -5.91
N LEU A 155 9.07 -3.03 -6.13
CA LEU A 155 7.97 -2.23 -5.61
C LEU A 155 7.06 -1.80 -6.75
N SER A 156 5.75 -1.98 -6.59
CA SER A 156 4.75 -1.26 -7.36
C SER A 156 3.85 -0.45 -6.46
N SER A 157 3.44 0.72 -6.94
CA SER A 157 2.47 1.59 -6.26
C SER A 157 1.39 2.01 -7.22
N LYS A 158 0.13 1.99 -6.74
CA LYS A 158 -1.05 2.42 -7.50
C LYS A 158 -1.98 3.22 -6.61
N PRO A 159 -2.61 4.30 -7.14
CA PRO A 159 -3.65 4.99 -6.42
C PRO A 159 -4.88 4.09 -6.24
N PHE A 160 -5.46 4.11 -5.05
CA PHE A 160 -6.71 3.43 -4.74
C PHE A 160 -7.84 4.45 -4.65
N TYR A 161 -8.89 4.24 -5.43
CA TYR A 161 -10.03 5.13 -5.51
C TYR A 161 -11.29 4.47 -4.96
N SER A 162 -12.16 5.28 -4.37
CA SER A 162 -13.57 4.95 -4.15
C SER A 162 -14.45 5.81 -5.04
N VAL A 163 -15.63 5.27 -5.38
CA VAL A 163 -16.67 6.02 -6.07
C VAL A 163 -17.70 6.46 -5.05
N SER A 164 -17.92 7.77 -4.95
CA SER A 164 -18.91 8.38 -4.07
C SER A 164 -19.99 9.08 -4.88
N GLN A 165 -21.23 9.05 -4.38
CA GLN A 165 -22.34 9.82 -4.95
C GLN A 165 -22.38 11.18 -4.26
N SER A 166 -22.35 12.27 -5.05
CA SER A 166 -22.52 13.62 -4.58
C SER A 166 -23.73 14.27 -5.26
N GLU A 167 -24.13 15.47 -4.84
CA GLU A 167 -25.21 16.25 -5.47
C GLU A 167 -24.96 16.54 -6.95
N GLY A 168 -23.69 16.56 -7.37
CA GLY A 168 -23.27 16.79 -8.75
C GLY A 168 -23.08 15.52 -9.58
N GLY A 169 -23.41 14.31 -9.05
CA GLY A 169 -23.22 13.03 -9.70
C GLY A 169 -22.21 12.13 -8.99
N PHE A 170 -21.63 11.16 -9.69
CA PHE A 170 -20.61 10.27 -9.15
C PHE A 170 -19.22 10.89 -9.24
N GLU A 171 -18.51 10.83 -8.13
CA GLU A 171 -17.14 11.32 -7.98
C GLU A 171 -16.21 10.16 -7.63
N LYS A 172 -15.02 10.16 -8.25
CA LYS A 172 -13.93 9.24 -7.95
C LYS A 172 -12.98 9.94 -6.98
N ILE A 173 -12.87 9.40 -5.77
CA ILE A 173 -12.08 9.99 -4.69
C ILE A 173 -10.93 9.04 -4.34
N MET A 174 -9.70 9.54 -4.39
CA MET A 174 -8.54 8.77 -3.99
C MET A 174 -8.53 8.60 -2.47
N GLN A 175 -8.45 7.37 -2.00
CA GLN A 175 -8.50 7.01 -0.58
C GLN A 175 -7.13 6.67 -0.02
N ALA A 176 -6.27 6.10 -0.85
CA ALA A 176 -4.98 5.57 -0.42
C ALA A 176 -4.05 5.37 -1.62
N ILE A 177 -2.79 5.11 -1.31
CA ILE A 177 -1.86 4.46 -2.23
C ILE A 177 -1.76 2.98 -1.85
N LYS A 178 -1.92 2.10 -2.83
CA LYS A 178 -1.68 0.67 -2.68
C LYS A 178 -0.24 0.36 -3.04
N LEU A 179 0.51 -0.17 -2.09
CA LEU A 179 1.90 -0.56 -2.25
C LEU A 179 2.00 -2.08 -2.28
N VAL A 180 2.78 -2.61 -3.22
CA VAL A 180 3.03 -4.04 -3.37
C VAL A 180 4.52 -4.26 -3.48
N LEU A 181 5.07 -5.04 -2.55
CA LEU A 181 6.45 -5.49 -2.54
C LEU A 181 6.51 -6.95 -2.97
N VAL A 182 7.46 -7.30 -3.83
CA VAL A 182 7.62 -8.67 -4.33
C VAL A 182 9.08 -9.10 -4.22
N TRP A 183 9.31 -10.27 -3.61
CA TRP A 183 10.60 -10.95 -3.55
C TRP A 183 10.52 -12.31 -4.24
N PRO A 184 11.61 -12.78 -4.87
CA PRO A 184 11.63 -14.09 -5.54
C PRO A 184 11.67 -15.28 -4.56
N CYS A 185 11.80 -15.00 -3.27
CA CYS A 185 11.77 -15.98 -2.19
C CYS A 185 11.62 -15.28 -0.84
N ILE A 186 11.30 -16.01 0.22
CA ILE A 186 11.43 -15.50 1.59
C ILE A 186 12.80 -15.92 2.13
N PRO A 187 13.73 -14.99 2.39
CA PRO A 187 14.98 -15.31 3.08
C PRO A 187 14.71 -15.72 4.53
N GLU A 188 15.71 -16.28 5.22
CA GLU A 188 15.58 -16.65 6.64
C GLU A 188 15.15 -15.46 7.52
N ARG A 189 15.49 -14.25 7.10
CA ARG A 189 15.05 -13.01 7.72
C ARG A 189 14.80 -11.94 6.66
N LEU A 190 13.64 -11.30 6.72
CA LEU A 190 13.23 -10.18 5.88
C LEU A 190 12.59 -9.12 6.77
N THR A 191 12.94 -7.85 6.55
CA THR A 191 12.30 -6.73 7.25
C THR A 191 11.73 -5.72 6.27
N ILE A 192 10.57 -5.15 6.63
CA ILE A 192 9.99 -3.96 6.02
C ILE A 192 9.90 -2.91 7.12
N SER A 193 10.34 -1.70 6.86
CA SER A 193 10.20 -0.61 7.83
C SER A 193 9.51 0.60 7.21
N LEU A 194 8.67 1.23 8.01
CA LEU A 194 8.02 2.50 7.73
C LEU A 194 8.44 3.47 8.84
N THR A 195 9.25 4.47 8.51
CA THR A 195 9.80 5.43 9.49
C THR A 195 9.31 6.82 9.17
N VAL A 196 8.69 7.48 10.14
CA VAL A 196 8.28 8.89 10.04
C VAL A 196 9.51 9.77 10.20
N VAL A 197 9.73 10.68 9.24
CA VAL A 197 10.86 11.61 9.21
C VAL A 197 10.34 13.03 9.08
N GLU A 198 10.76 13.92 9.96
CA GLU A 198 10.43 15.33 9.86
C GLU A 198 11.17 15.98 8.66
N LEU A 199 10.52 16.93 7.99
CA LEU A 199 11.18 17.71 6.95
C LEU A 199 12.24 18.60 7.61
N GLY A 200 13.51 18.30 7.34
CA GLY A 200 14.68 18.98 7.94
C GLY A 200 15.46 18.16 8.98
N GLY A 201 14.98 16.96 9.34
CA GLY A 201 15.71 16.02 10.20
C GLY A 201 16.77 15.24 9.42
N VAL A 202 17.94 15.02 10.04
CA VAL A 202 18.96 14.08 9.52
C VAL A 202 18.53 12.68 9.88
N VAL A 203 18.37 11.80 8.88
CA VAL A 203 18.10 10.37 9.12
C VAL A 203 19.44 9.67 9.38
N GLU A 204 19.67 9.23 10.61
CA GLU A 204 20.72 8.26 10.87
C GLU A 204 20.22 6.88 10.46
N VAL A 205 20.74 6.37 9.36
CA VAL A 205 20.45 4.98 8.92
C VAL A 205 21.36 4.06 9.73
N TYR A 206 20.79 3.40 10.72
CA TYR A 206 21.48 2.31 11.41
C TYR A 206 21.52 1.08 10.51
N SER A 207 22.73 0.72 10.07
CA SER A 207 23.05 -0.49 9.29
C SER A 207 23.10 -1.74 10.16
#